data_514c029dd3a6a25fb2c4a40daddb68bf
#
_entry.id   514c029dd3a6a25fb2c4a40daddb68bf
#
_cell.length_a   1.000
_cell.length_b   1.000
_cell.length_c   1.000
_cell.angle_alpha   90.00
_cell.angle_beta   90.00
_cell.angle_gamma   90.00
#
_symmetry.space_group_name_H-M   'P 1'
#
loop_
_entity.id
_entity.type
_entity.pdbx_description
1 polymer ?
#
loop_
_entity_poly.entity_id
_entity_poly.type
_entity_poly.pdbx_seq_one_letter_code
_entity_poly.pdbx_strand_id
1 'polypeptide(L)'
;MVLGIDEVGRGAWAGPLVVGACVLNGAKIKGLTDSKALSKKQREKLSAEISKSSAIIGLGWVSNDELDEIGLSAALKLATRRAVKEVQIKCKKQNIKFNEIIIDGTVNFLAGTPLEKYASTLKKADLLISSVSAAAICAKVARDNFMAELSKKPELAPFCFENHAGYGTPKHRAALSEFGVSKVHRKSFKPIAEFLENSKNKNVNTFKVNKAEKITTKELGDKAEDFVAEFLKQEKHDILERNWRTKFCEIDIVSKCDENYYFTEVKFRKNNDFGGGEAAISKNKINQMRFAAEFFAYKNKLKNREMRLSVAIVEGENFKKFDWFEITD
;
A
#
# COMPACT_ATOMS: atom_id res chain seq x y z
N MET A 1 30.73 -0.98 11.77
CA MET A 1 29.74 -1.96 11.27
C MET A 1 28.42 -1.23 11.01
N VAL A 2 27.62 -1.72 10.07
CA VAL A 2 26.35 -1.13 9.66
C VAL A 2 25.20 -1.81 10.43
N LEU A 3 24.34 -1.02 11.05
CA LEU A 3 23.03 -1.42 11.55
C LEU A 3 21.99 -1.24 10.43
N GLY A 4 21.44 -2.32 9.92
CA GLY A 4 20.35 -2.30 8.92
C GLY A 4 18.99 -2.32 9.59
N ILE A 5 18.04 -1.55 9.05
CA ILE A 5 16.66 -1.43 9.58
C ILE A 5 15.66 -1.56 8.45
N ASP A 6 14.60 -2.36 8.66
CA ASP A 6 13.45 -2.47 7.77
C ASP A 6 12.15 -2.74 8.56
N GLU A 7 10.98 -2.37 7.97
CA GLU A 7 9.67 -2.55 8.59
C GLU A 7 8.80 -3.58 7.86
N VAL A 8 7.94 -4.24 8.63
CA VAL A 8 6.94 -5.18 8.11
C VAL A 8 5.56 -4.93 8.74
N GLY A 9 4.52 -5.12 7.93
CA GLY A 9 3.14 -4.94 8.40
C GLY A 9 2.63 -3.50 8.35
N ARG A 10 3.31 -2.57 7.68
CA ARG A 10 2.89 -1.17 7.54
C ARG A 10 1.48 -1.03 6.94
N GLY A 11 1.18 -1.73 5.84
CA GLY A 11 -0.12 -1.68 5.16
C GLY A 11 -1.10 -2.78 5.56
N ALA A 12 -0.82 -3.56 6.61
CA ALA A 12 -1.73 -4.60 7.08
C ALA A 12 -2.92 -3.98 7.82
N TRP A 13 -4.11 -4.54 7.64
CA TRP A 13 -5.35 -4.11 8.29
C TRP A 13 -5.53 -4.69 9.70
N ALA A 14 -4.80 -5.75 10.00
CA ALA A 14 -4.83 -6.43 11.30
C ALA A 14 -3.42 -6.79 11.79
N GLY A 15 -3.29 -6.89 13.10
CA GLY A 15 -2.07 -7.29 13.79
C GLY A 15 -1.02 -6.18 13.90
N PRO A 16 0.15 -6.50 14.51
CA PRO A 16 1.16 -5.53 14.87
C PRO A 16 1.94 -4.98 13.65
N LEU A 17 2.55 -3.81 13.86
CA LEU A 17 3.67 -3.31 13.09
C LEU A 17 4.96 -3.84 13.71
N VAL A 18 5.90 -4.30 12.89
CA VAL A 18 7.18 -4.81 13.37
C VAL A 18 8.33 -4.16 12.60
N VAL A 19 9.35 -3.68 13.31
CA VAL A 19 10.61 -3.21 12.72
C VAL A 19 11.70 -4.17 13.12
N GLY A 20 12.49 -4.62 12.15
CA GLY A 20 13.72 -5.35 12.36
C GLY A 20 14.93 -4.42 12.36
N ALA A 21 15.90 -4.70 13.21
CA ALA A 21 17.21 -4.06 13.23
C ALA A 21 18.30 -5.14 13.34
N CYS A 22 19.33 -5.10 12.50
CA CYS A 22 20.36 -6.11 12.45
C CYS A 22 21.77 -5.54 12.27
N VAL A 23 22.72 -6.03 13.06
CA VAL A 23 24.17 -5.89 12.83
C VAL A 23 24.72 -7.29 12.54
N LEU A 24 25.29 -7.50 11.36
CA LEU A 24 25.78 -8.84 10.97
C LEU A 24 26.99 -9.32 11.77
N ASN A 25 27.79 -8.41 12.34
CA ASN A 25 28.92 -8.75 13.19
C ASN A 25 29.87 -9.81 12.60
N GLY A 26 30.22 -9.65 11.33
CA GLY A 26 31.08 -10.58 10.59
C GLY A 26 30.38 -11.85 10.07
N ALA A 27 29.11 -12.08 10.40
CA ALA A 27 28.37 -13.22 9.86
C ALA A 27 28.28 -13.15 8.33
N LYS A 28 28.61 -14.26 7.66
CA LYS A 28 28.54 -14.43 6.22
C LYS A 28 27.37 -15.37 5.91
N ILE A 29 26.20 -14.79 5.58
CA ILE A 29 24.98 -15.55 5.30
C ILE A 29 24.69 -15.43 3.80
N LYS A 30 24.65 -16.56 3.13
CA LYS A 30 24.38 -16.61 1.68
C LYS A 30 22.88 -16.50 1.41
N GLY A 31 22.52 -15.79 0.32
CA GLY A 31 21.14 -15.69 -0.14
C GLY A 31 20.31 -14.60 0.54
N LEU A 32 20.93 -13.69 1.30
CA LEU A 32 20.26 -12.49 1.79
C LEU A 32 19.87 -11.59 0.59
N THR A 33 18.59 -11.26 0.50
CA THR A 33 18.00 -10.43 -0.55
C THR A 33 16.64 -9.91 -0.06
N ASP A 34 15.89 -9.19 -0.91
CA ASP A 34 14.51 -8.75 -0.60
C ASP A 34 13.66 -9.92 -0.08
N SER A 35 13.13 -9.76 1.09
CA SER A 35 12.29 -10.77 1.75
C SER A 35 11.05 -11.18 0.94
N LYS A 36 10.57 -10.32 0.04
CA LYS A 36 9.41 -10.59 -0.84
C LYS A 36 9.78 -11.49 -2.02
N ALA A 37 11.04 -11.49 -2.44
CA ALA A 37 11.54 -12.39 -3.48
C ALA A 37 11.75 -13.83 -3.00
N LEU A 38 11.77 -14.07 -1.69
CA LEU A 38 11.97 -15.36 -1.07
C LEU A 38 10.64 -16.07 -0.77
N SER A 39 10.59 -17.38 -0.95
CA SER A 39 9.49 -18.21 -0.44
C SER A 39 9.45 -18.23 1.10
N LYS A 40 8.30 -18.55 1.69
CA LYS A 40 8.16 -18.68 3.15
C LYS A 40 9.23 -19.60 3.75
N LYS A 41 9.44 -20.78 3.16
CA LYS A 41 10.43 -21.77 3.61
C LYS A 41 11.87 -21.24 3.56
N GLN A 42 12.21 -20.46 2.51
CA GLN A 42 13.53 -19.83 2.40
C GLN A 42 13.75 -18.75 3.47
N ARG A 43 12.73 -17.90 3.72
CA ARG A 43 12.79 -16.90 4.79
C ARG A 43 12.96 -17.54 6.16
N GLU A 44 12.21 -18.57 6.48
CA GLU A 44 12.31 -19.30 7.75
C GLU A 44 13.71 -19.92 7.94
N LYS A 45 14.25 -20.56 6.88
CA LYS A 45 15.64 -21.09 6.89
C LYS A 45 16.66 -20.01 7.15
N LEU A 46 16.60 -18.89 6.40
CA LEU A 46 17.52 -17.78 6.56
C LEU A 46 17.40 -17.13 7.94
N SER A 47 16.19 -16.92 8.43
CA SER A 47 15.97 -16.36 9.78
C SER A 47 16.57 -17.24 10.86
N ALA A 48 16.47 -18.58 10.74
CA ALA A 48 17.10 -19.51 11.66
C ALA A 48 18.63 -19.48 11.55
N GLU A 49 19.18 -19.37 10.34
CA GLU A 49 20.62 -19.23 10.11
C GLU A 49 21.18 -17.92 10.72
N ILE A 50 20.48 -16.79 10.48
CA ILE A 50 20.81 -15.50 11.05
C ILE A 50 20.82 -15.59 12.58
N SER A 51 19.80 -16.19 13.18
CA SER A 51 19.68 -16.31 14.65
C SER A 51 20.76 -17.20 15.31
N LYS A 52 21.32 -18.15 14.56
CA LYS A 52 22.42 -19.03 15.02
C LYS A 52 23.80 -18.46 14.77
N SER A 53 23.90 -17.37 14.00
CA SER A 53 25.15 -16.72 13.63
C SER A 53 25.62 -15.72 14.70
N SER A 54 26.73 -15.02 14.43
CA SER A 54 27.19 -13.88 15.24
C SER A 54 26.35 -12.60 15.05
N ALA A 55 25.36 -12.61 14.18
CA ALA A 55 24.51 -11.44 13.93
C ALA A 55 23.69 -11.06 15.17
N ILE A 56 23.54 -9.76 15.37
CA ILE A 56 22.74 -9.21 16.47
C ILE A 56 21.46 -8.63 15.90
N ILE A 57 20.33 -9.16 16.37
CA ILE A 57 19.01 -8.79 15.90
C ILE A 57 18.21 -8.19 17.05
N GLY A 58 17.46 -7.13 16.74
CA GLY A 58 16.42 -6.56 17.57
C GLY A 58 15.11 -6.45 16.80
N LEU A 59 14.00 -6.69 17.47
CA LEU A 59 12.67 -6.57 16.93
C LEU A 59 11.84 -5.58 17.74
N GLY A 60 11.40 -4.52 17.08
CA GLY A 60 10.51 -3.52 17.69
C GLY A 60 9.06 -3.76 17.28
N TRP A 61 8.23 -4.07 18.25
CA TRP A 61 6.81 -4.35 18.07
C TRP A 61 5.96 -3.17 18.50
N VAL A 62 4.93 -2.85 17.71
CA VAL A 62 3.83 -1.94 18.09
C VAL A 62 2.54 -2.65 17.78
N SER A 63 1.68 -2.80 18.79
CA SER A 63 0.39 -3.49 18.66
C SER A 63 -0.56 -2.70 17.75
N ASN A 64 -1.66 -3.33 17.32
CA ASN A 64 -2.71 -2.63 16.60
C ASN A 64 -3.35 -1.52 17.45
N ASP A 65 -3.51 -1.73 18.75
CA ASP A 65 -4.12 -0.75 19.64
C ASP A 65 -3.19 0.47 19.84
N GLU A 66 -1.88 0.24 20.10
CA GLU A 66 -0.89 1.33 20.15
C GLU A 66 -0.84 2.10 18.82
N LEU A 67 -0.91 1.38 17.69
CA LEU A 67 -0.87 2.00 16.38
C LEU A 67 -2.11 2.86 16.12
N ASP A 68 -3.28 2.39 16.54
CA ASP A 68 -4.54 3.14 16.43
C ASP A 68 -4.53 4.41 17.29
N GLU A 69 -3.89 4.34 18.47
CA GLU A 69 -3.77 5.47 19.41
C GLU A 69 -2.81 6.56 18.90
N ILE A 70 -1.61 6.17 18.46
CA ILE A 70 -0.55 7.14 18.12
C ILE A 70 -0.41 7.44 16.64
N GLY A 71 -1.10 6.69 15.79
CA GLY A 71 -1.03 6.77 14.33
C GLY A 71 0.23 6.12 13.73
N LEU A 72 0.16 5.80 12.44
CA LEU A 72 1.18 5.00 11.74
C LEU A 72 2.58 5.60 11.78
N SER A 73 2.70 6.92 11.63
CA SER A 73 4.02 7.58 11.59
C SER A 73 4.73 7.51 12.95
N ALA A 74 4.01 7.76 14.03
CA ALA A 74 4.56 7.64 15.40
C ALA A 74 4.83 6.18 15.76
N ALA A 75 3.97 5.25 15.31
CA ALA A 75 4.16 3.81 15.48
C ALA A 75 5.45 3.30 14.82
N LEU A 76 5.78 3.76 13.60
CA LEU A 76 7.03 3.45 12.92
C LEU A 76 8.25 3.95 13.70
N LYS A 77 8.21 5.19 14.18
CA LYS A 77 9.29 5.75 15.04
C LYS A 77 9.43 4.95 16.34
N LEU A 78 8.33 4.59 16.98
CA LEU A 78 8.34 3.82 18.24
C LEU A 78 8.90 2.41 18.02
N ALA A 79 8.44 1.69 17.00
CA ALA A 79 8.93 0.37 16.64
C ALA A 79 10.43 0.39 16.32
N THR A 80 10.88 1.39 15.55
CA THR A 80 12.30 1.57 15.22
C THR A 80 13.14 1.80 16.48
N ARG A 81 12.70 2.66 17.39
CA ARG A 81 13.39 2.90 18.65
C ARG A 81 13.47 1.63 19.52
N ARG A 82 12.39 0.83 19.58
CA ARG A 82 12.36 -0.45 20.30
C ARG A 82 13.37 -1.45 19.72
N ALA A 83 13.38 -1.62 18.39
CA ALA A 83 14.31 -2.51 17.69
C ALA A 83 15.78 -2.11 17.92
N VAL A 84 16.08 -0.84 17.72
CA VAL A 84 17.45 -0.30 17.91
C VAL A 84 17.91 -0.40 19.35
N LYS A 85 17.04 -0.11 20.33
CA LYS A 85 17.35 -0.26 21.75
C LYS A 85 17.72 -1.70 22.11
N GLU A 86 17.00 -2.67 21.56
CA GLU A 86 17.30 -4.09 21.77
C GLU A 86 18.69 -4.46 21.20
N VAL A 87 19.00 -4.01 19.96
CA VAL A 87 20.33 -4.21 19.37
C VAL A 87 21.41 -3.54 20.21
N GLN A 88 21.21 -2.29 20.65
CA GLN A 88 22.20 -1.57 21.48
C GLN A 88 22.52 -2.31 22.78
N ILE A 89 21.48 -2.86 23.45
CA ILE A 89 21.66 -3.64 24.69
C ILE A 89 22.51 -4.90 24.41
N LYS A 90 22.19 -5.62 23.34
CA LYS A 90 22.93 -6.85 22.94
C LYS A 90 24.35 -6.53 22.51
N CYS A 91 24.54 -5.47 21.72
CA CYS A 91 25.86 -4.99 21.29
C CYS A 91 26.75 -4.60 22.49
N LYS A 92 26.15 -3.86 23.47
CA LYS A 92 26.90 -3.47 24.70
C LYS A 92 27.38 -4.69 25.48
N LYS A 93 26.56 -5.73 25.65
CA LYS A 93 26.91 -6.98 26.34
C LYS A 93 28.05 -7.72 25.65
N GLN A 94 28.22 -7.60 24.34
CA GLN A 94 29.23 -8.28 23.54
C GLN A 94 30.39 -7.38 23.13
N ASN A 95 30.46 -6.15 23.65
CA ASN A 95 31.45 -5.13 23.30
C ASN A 95 31.53 -4.84 21.78
N ILE A 96 30.39 -4.87 21.10
CA ILE A 96 30.27 -4.62 19.66
C ILE A 96 29.83 -3.18 19.44
N LYS A 97 30.37 -2.53 18.39
CA LYS A 97 30.02 -1.14 18.01
C LYS A 97 29.61 -1.09 16.57
N PHE A 98 28.55 -0.33 16.29
CA PHE A 98 28.18 0.10 14.96
C PHE A 98 28.28 1.63 14.88
N ASN A 99 28.61 2.16 13.73
CA ASN A 99 28.88 3.59 13.50
C ASN A 99 28.06 4.15 12.33
N GLU A 100 27.25 3.33 11.71
CA GLU A 100 26.38 3.69 10.59
C GLU A 100 25.06 2.95 10.72
N ILE A 101 23.96 3.62 10.37
CA ILE A 101 22.61 3.08 10.39
C ILE A 101 22.00 3.31 9.02
N ILE A 102 21.52 2.24 8.38
CA ILE A 102 20.82 2.32 7.09
C ILE A 102 19.39 1.84 7.27
N ILE A 103 18.45 2.72 6.93
CA ILE A 103 17.00 2.46 7.01
C ILE A 103 16.48 2.28 5.58
N ASP A 104 15.72 1.19 5.32
CA ASP A 104 15.05 1.04 4.04
C ASP A 104 14.01 2.13 3.82
N GLY A 105 13.95 2.66 2.59
CA GLY A 105 12.97 3.67 2.20
C GLY A 105 13.51 5.09 2.14
N THR A 106 12.64 6.07 2.46
CA THR A 106 12.92 7.50 2.31
C THR A 106 12.75 8.31 3.59
N VAL A 107 12.30 7.68 4.68
CA VAL A 107 11.98 8.37 5.93
C VAL A 107 12.92 7.93 7.04
N ASN A 108 13.61 8.89 7.65
CA ASN A 108 14.43 8.63 8.81
C ASN A 108 13.56 8.55 10.08
N PHE A 109 13.24 7.33 10.52
CA PHE A 109 12.46 7.10 11.75
C PHE A 109 13.22 7.35 13.05
N LEU A 110 14.54 7.64 12.97
CA LEU A 110 15.39 8.04 14.10
C LEU A 110 15.55 9.56 14.20
N ALA A 111 14.90 10.33 13.33
CA ALA A 111 14.92 11.79 13.41
C ALA A 111 14.45 12.29 14.79
N GLY A 112 15.14 13.31 15.33
CA GLY A 112 14.95 13.82 16.67
C GLY A 112 15.54 12.95 17.80
N THR A 113 16.39 11.96 17.46
CA THR A 113 17.13 11.16 18.45
C THR A 113 18.65 11.39 18.32
N PRO A 114 19.44 11.07 19.36
CA PRO A 114 20.90 11.15 19.26
C PRO A 114 21.53 10.29 18.16
N LEU A 115 20.77 9.32 17.61
CA LEU A 115 21.22 8.43 16.54
C LEU A 115 20.97 9.00 15.14
N GLU A 116 20.22 10.10 15.01
CA GLU A 116 19.89 10.72 13.73
C GLU A 116 21.11 10.99 12.86
N LYS A 117 22.18 11.49 13.47
CA LYS A 117 23.44 11.83 12.77
C LYS A 117 24.20 10.64 12.17
N TYR A 118 23.85 9.43 12.59
CA TYR A 118 24.44 8.18 12.08
C TYR A 118 23.51 7.47 11.10
N ALA A 119 22.27 7.96 10.94
CA ALA A 119 21.22 7.30 10.17
C ALA A 119 21.06 7.93 8.78
N SER A 120 21.12 7.10 7.78
CA SER A 120 20.76 7.43 6.39
C SER A 120 19.62 6.55 5.89
N THR A 121 18.91 7.02 4.87
CA THR A 121 17.84 6.27 4.22
C THR A 121 18.27 5.87 2.82
N LEU A 122 17.94 4.65 2.42
CA LEU A 122 18.26 4.14 1.09
C LEU A 122 17.06 3.34 0.56
N LYS A 123 16.53 3.75 -0.59
CA LYS A 123 15.43 2.99 -1.25
C LYS A 123 15.91 1.64 -1.69
N LYS A 124 15.15 0.58 -1.39
CA LYS A 124 15.48 -0.82 -1.69
C LYS A 124 16.80 -1.24 -1.06
N ALA A 125 17.08 -0.77 0.13
CA ALA A 125 18.28 -1.12 0.87
C ALA A 125 18.34 -2.62 1.20
N ASP A 126 17.22 -3.27 1.32
CA ASP A 126 17.06 -4.72 1.48
C ASP A 126 17.62 -5.56 0.32
N LEU A 127 17.81 -4.98 -0.87
CA LEU A 127 18.51 -5.58 -2.00
C LEU A 127 20.02 -5.35 -1.98
N LEU A 128 20.48 -4.28 -1.36
CA LEU A 128 21.84 -3.76 -1.49
C LEU A 128 22.68 -3.99 -0.24
N ILE A 129 22.07 -3.99 0.93
CA ILE A 129 22.73 -3.98 2.24
C ILE A 129 22.32 -5.23 3.03
N SER A 130 23.22 -6.17 3.17
CA SER A 130 22.96 -7.46 3.81
C SER A 130 22.39 -7.37 5.23
N SER A 131 22.75 -6.35 6.02
CA SER A 131 22.18 -6.14 7.35
C SER A 131 20.71 -5.68 7.28
N VAL A 132 20.31 -4.91 6.25
CA VAL A 132 18.91 -4.53 6.01
C VAL A 132 18.12 -5.74 5.55
N SER A 133 18.64 -6.54 4.60
CA SER A 133 18.01 -7.82 4.18
C SER A 133 17.77 -8.75 5.38
N ALA A 134 18.77 -8.90 6.26
CA ALA A 134 18.65 -9.73 7.46
C ALA A 134 17.58 -9.21 8.44
N ALA A 135 17.52 -7.88 8.64
CA ALA A 135 16.49 -7.22 9.45
C ALA A 135 15.08 -7.47 8.87
N ALA A 136 14.91 -7.27 7.55
CA ALA A 136 13.67 -7.53 6.81
C ALA A 136 13.18 -8.96 6.97
N ILE A 137 14.07 -9.94 6.73
CA ILE A 137 13.75 -11.38 6.81
C ILE A 137 13.34 -11.76 8.23
N CYS A 138 14.08 -11.34 9.25
CA CYS A 138 13.77 -11.67 10.64
C CYS A 138 12.46 -11.03 11.10
N ALA A 139 12.22 -9.76 10.77
CA ALA A 139 10.95 -9.09 11.08
C ALA A 139 9.76 -9.75 10.38
N LYS A 140 9.94 -10.13 9.10
CA LYS A 140 8.89 -10.78 8.31
C LYS A 140 8.54 -12.15 8.89
N VAL A 141 9.53 -12.99 9.20
CA VAL A 141 9.28 -14.32 9.79
C VAL A 141 8.64 -14.20 11.16
N ALA A 142 9.14 -13.31 12.02
CA ALA A 142 8.57 -13.11 13.34
C ALA A 142 7.11 -12.66 13.28
N ARG A 143 6.78 -11.70 12.41
CA ARG A 143 5.42 -11.21 12.24
C ARG A 143 4.49 -12.25 11.62
N ASP A 144 4.93 -12.96 10.59
CA ASP A 144 4.11 -13.99 9.94
C ASP A 144 3.77 -15.12 10.92
N ASN A 145 4.74 -15.55 11.76
CA ASN A 145 4.51 -16.53 12.81
C ASN A 145 3.52 -16.03 13.86
N PHE A 146 3.66 -14.76 14.29
CA PHE A 146 2.69 -14.15 15.21
C PHE A 146 1.27 -14.16 14.63
N MET A 147 1.11 -13.80 13.36
CA MET A 147 -0.19 -13.81 12.69
C MET A 147 -0.77 -15.23 12.54
N ALA A 148 0.08 -16.20 12.28
CA ALA A 148 -0.33 -17.61 12.25
C ALA A 148 -0.78 -18.13 13.63
N GLU A 149 -0.10 -17.73 14.72
CA GLU A 149 -0.54 -18.05 16.08
C GLU A 149 -1.88 -17.39 16.43
N LEU A 150 -2.12 -16.16 15.96
CA LEU A 150 -3.42 -15.50 16.14
C LEU A 150 -4.56 -16.30 15.49
N SER A 151 -4.34 -16.90 14.32
CA SER A 151 -5.35 -17.74 13.64
C SER A 151 -5.75 -19.00 14.40
N LYS A 152 -4.94 -19.45 15.36
CA LYS A 152 -5.28 -20.61 16.20
C LYS A 152 -6.30 -20.28 17.27
N LYS A 153 -6.54 -19.00 17.55
CA LYS A 153 -7.56 -18.59 18.53
C LYS A 153 -8.95 -18.76 17.92
N PRO A 154 -9.90 -19.43 18.60
CA PRO A 154 -11.22 -19.71 18.02
C PRO A 154 -11.93 -18.48 17.46
N GLU A 155 -11.86 -17.36 18.18
CA GLU A 155 -12.50 -16.09 17.79
C GLU A 155 -11.83 -15.39 16.60
N LEU A 156 -10.62 -15.81 16.22
CA LEU A 156 -9.86 -15.24 15.11
C LEU A 156 -9.65 -16.22 13.94
N ALA A 157 -9.94 -17.51 14.15
CA ALA A 157 -9.81 -18.55 13.14
C ALA A 157 -10.55 -18.23 11.83
N PRO A 158 -11.76 -17.65 11.85
CA PRO A 158 -12.49 -17.29 10.63
C PRO A 158 -11.76 -16.33 9.69
N PHE A 159 -10.84 -15.52 10.22
CA PHE A 159 -10.08 -14.57 9.42
C PHE A 159 -8.91 -15.20 8.66
N CYS A 160 -8.45 -16.40 9.01
CA CYS A 160 -7.38 -17.13 8.33
C CYS A 160 -6.10 -16.29 8.14
N PHE A 161 -5.64 -15.60 9.19
CA PHE A 161 -4.48 -14.68 9.12
C PHE A 161 -3.18 -15.38 8.70
N GLU A 162 -3.05 -16.69 8.86
CA GLU A 162 -1.91 -17.49 8.38
C GLU A 162 -1.73 -17.42 6.86
N ASN A 163 -2.80 -17.12 6.11
CA ASN A 163 -2.76 -17.07 4.64
C ASN A 163 -2.35 -15.70 4.08
N HIS A 164 -2.61 -14.63 4.81
CA HIS A 164 -2.41 -13.26 4.30
C HIS A 164 -1.84 -12.29 5.34
N ALA A 165 -1.47 -12.77 6.51
CA ALA A 165 -0.83 -11.99 7.56
C ALA A 165 -1.53 -10.65 7.88
N GLY A 166 -2.86 -10.59 7.77
CA GLY A 166 -3.68 -9.41 8.05
C GLY A 166 -3.72 -8.36 6.95
N TYR A 167 -3.15 -8.60 5.77
CA TYR A 167 -3.28 -7.70 4.63
C TYR A 167 -4.67 -7.80 3.98
N GLY A 168 -5.13 -6.70 3.36
CA GLY A 168 -6.47 -6.55 2.78
C GLY A 168 -6.73 -7.34 1.50
N THR A 169 -6.51 -8.65 1.54
CA THR A 169 -6.81 -9.56 0.44
C THR A 169 -8.32 -9.77 0.25
N PRO A 170 -8.78 -10.28 -0.91
CA PRO A 170 -10.19 -10.63 -1.10
C PRO A 170 -10.74 -11.55 -0.03
N LYS A 171 -9.95 -12.57 0.42
CA LYS A 171 -10.33 -13.47 1.51
C LYS A 171 -10.53 -12.73 2.83
N HIS A 172 -9.63 -11.81 3.17
CA HIS A 172 -9.74 -11.01 4.39
C HIS A 172 -10.97 -10.08 4.35
N ARG A 173 -11.26 -9.48 3.19
CA ARG A 173 -12.47 -8.67 2.99
C ARG A 173 -13.76 -9.48 3.16
N ALA A 174 -13.80 -10.70 2.59
CA ALA A 174 -14.93 -11.60 2.75
C ALA A 174 -15.17 -11.95 4.22
N ALA A 175 -14.11 -12.31 4.95
CA ALA A 175 -14.19 -12.59 6.38
C ALA A 175 -14.68 -11.37 7.19
N LEU A 176 -14.21 -10.15 6.88
CA LEU A 176 -14.71 -8.91 7.50
C LEU A 176 -16.20 -8.68 7.22
N SER A 177 -16.66 -8.99 6.01
CA SER A 177 -18.08 -8.83 5.65
C SER A 177 -18.98 -9.82 6.38
N GLU A 178 -18.49 -11.03 6.67
CA GLU A 178 -19.22 -12.11 7.32
C GLU A 178 -19.14 -12.02 8.85
N PHE A 179 -17.95 -11.84 9.41
CA PHE A 179 -17.68 -11.90 10.84
C PHE A 179 -17.49 -10.55 11.51
N GLY A 180 -17.46 -9.46 10.72
CA GLY A 180 -17.21 -8.11 11.24
C GLY A 180 -15.76 -7.84 11.60
N VAL A 181 -15.54 -6.72 12.29
CA VAL A 181 -14.21 -6.27 12.69
C VAL A 181 -13.85 -6.87 14.07
N SER A 182 -12.74 -7.59 14.15
CA SER A 182 -12.25 -8.17 15.40
C SER A 182 -11.33 -7.21 16.17
N LYS A 183 -10.98 -7.56 17.42
CA LYS A 183 -10.10 -6.78 18.31
C LYS A 183 -8.68 -6.57 17.78
N VAL A 184 -8.21 -7.39 16.84
CA VAL A 184 -6.85 -7.28 16.30
C VAL A 184 -6.77 -6.42 15.03
N HIS A 185 -7.91 -5.92 14.53
CA HIS A 185 -7.93 -5.03 13.38
C HIS A 185 -7.54 -3.60 13.77
N ARG A 186 -6.88 -2.90 12.85
CA ARG A 186 -6.47 -1.50 13.01
C ARG A 186 -7.63 -0.58 12.65
N LYS A 187 -8.35 -0.12 13.66
CA LYS A 187 -9.58 0.66 13.52
C LYS A 187 -9.38 2.02 12.87
N SER A 188 -8.17 2.59 13.02
CA SER A 188 -7.77 3.85 12.37
C SER A 188 -7.50 3.72 10.87
N PHE A 189 -7.35 2.49 10.36
CA PHE A 189 -7.13 2.28 8.93
C PHE A 189 -8.43 2.44 8.16
N LYS A 190 -8.42 3.30 7.13
CA LYS A 190 -9.61 3.64 6.35
C LYS A 190 -10.49 2.44 5.96
N PRO A 191 -9.96 1.32 5.40
CA PRO A 191 -10.81 0.19 5.06
C PRO A 191 -11.54 -0.44 6.26
N ILE A 192 -10.91 -0.46 7.45
CA ILE A 192 -11.53 -1.01 8.66
C ILE A 192 -12.52 -0.02 9.26
N ALA A 193 -12.22 1.28 9.27
CA ALA A 193 -13.14 2.32 9.71
C ALA A 193 -14.44 2.27 8.90
N GLU A 194 -14.37 2.09 7.58
CA GLU A 194 -15.54 1.93 6.70
C GLU A 194 -16.40 0.70 7.07
N PHE A 195 -15.78 -0.43 7.42
CA PHE A 195 -16.52 -1.60 7.92
C PHE A 195 -17.24 -1.32 9.25
N LEU A 196 -16.60 -0.58 10.16
CA LEU A 196 -17.19 -0.22 11.46
C LEU A 196 -18.37 0.75 11.29
N GLU A 197 -18.26 1.75 10.41
CA GLU A 197 -19.33 2.71 10.13
C GLU A 197 -20.54 2.02 9.49
N ASN A 198 -20.30 1.16 8.50
CA ASN A 198 -21.36 0.39 7.85
C ASN A 198 -22.09 -0.58 8.81
N SER A 199 -21.37 -1.11 9.81
CA SER A 199 -21.96 -1.99 10.83
C SER A 199 -22.83 -1.22 11.82
N LYS A 200 -22.46 0.01 12.20
CA LYS A 200 -23.27 0.89 13.06
C LYS A 200 -24.59 1.29 12.38
N ASN A 201 -24.54 1.57 11.08
CA ASN A 201 -25.73 1.92 10.31
C ASN A 201 -26.70 0.74 10.10
N LYS A 202 -26.23 -0.51 10.21
CA LYS A 202 -27.10 -1.70 10.18
C LYS A 202 -27.89 -1.91 11.46
N ASN A 203 -27.40 -1.47 12.61
CA ASN A 203 -28.07 -1.67 13.93
C ASN A 203 -29.13 -0.60 14.26
N VAL A 204 -29.32 0.44 13.45
CA VAL A 204 -30.31 1.50 13.69
C VAL A 204 -31.61 1.31 12.90
N ASN A 205 -31.70 0.30 12.00
CA ASN A 205 -32.89 0.09 11.18
C ASN A 205 -33.53 -1.30 11.36
N THR A 206 -34.17 -1.55 12.53
CA THR A 206 -35.31 -2.48 12.62
C THR A 206 -36.61 -1.71 12.53
N PHE A 207 -36.90 -1.10 11.42
CA PHE A 207 -38.27 -0.84 10.93
C PHE A 207 -38.24 -0.74 9.41
N LYS A 208 -39.12 -1.51 8.78
CA LYS A 208 -39.29 -1.65 7.33
C LYS A 208 -39.42 -0.30 6.63
N VAL A 209 -38.46 0.05 5.77
CA VAL A 209 -38.68 0.93 4.61
C VAL A 209 -37.96 0.33 3.42
N ASN A 210 -38.64 0.29 2.29
CA ASN A 210 -38.28 -0.30 1.01
C ASN A 210 -36.81 -0.01 0.61
N LYS A 211 -36.11 -1.06 0.12
CA LYS A 211 -34.78 -1.01 -0.48
C LYS A 211 -34.69 0.09 -1.54
N ALA A 212 -34.09 1.22 -1.17
CA ALA A 212 -33.32 2.01 -2.12
C ALA A 212 -31.92 1.38 -2.16
N GLU A 213 -31.50 0.86 -3.29
CA GLU A 213 -30.21 0.25 -3.52
C GLU A 213 -29.09 1.26 -3.20
N LYS A 214 -28.26 0.98 -2.18
CA LYS A 214 -27.07 1.77 -1.92
C LYS A 214 -26.04 1.46 -3.02
N ILE A 215 -25.90 2.43 -3.92
CA ILE A 215 -24.92 2.42 -5.00
C ILE A 215 -23.51 2.35 -4.38
N THR A 216 -22.70 1.36 -4.76
CA THR A 216 -21.31 1.19 -4.28
C THR A 216 -20.39 2.24 -4.90
N THR A 217 -19.22 2.51 -4.29
CA THR A 217 -18.21 3.43 -4.87
C THR A 217 -17.75 2.97 -6.25
N LYS A 218 -17.74 1.67 -6.52
CA LYS A 218 -17.44 1.11 -7.83
C LYS A 218 -18.55 1.44 -8.83
N GLU A 219 -19.81 1.23 -8.45
CA GLU A 219 -20.97 1.58 -9.29
C GLU A 219 -21.08 3.08 -9.55
N LEU A 220 -20.64 3.92 -8.58
CA LEU A 220 -20.51 5.37 -8.79
C LEU A 220 -19.37 5.71 -9.74
N GLY A 221 -18.27 4.98 -9.69
CA GLY A 221 -17.16 5.08 -10.65
C GLY A 221 -17.62 4.68 -12.06
N ASP A 222 -18.27 3.53 -12.19
CA ASP A 222 -18.81 3.04 -13.47
C ASP A 222 -19.85 4.02 -14.05
N LYS A 223 -20.72 4.61 -13.22
CA LYS A 223 -21.66 5.66 -13.62
C LYS A 223 -20.98 6.98 -14.00
N ALA A 224 -19.88 7.34 -13.34
CA ALA A 224 -19.09 8.52 -13.70
C ALA A 224 -18.44 8.33 -15.08
N GLU A 225 -17.94 7.12 -15.37
CA GLU A 225 -17.43 6.78 -16.71
C GLU A 225 -18.53 6.83 -17.77
N ASP A 226 -19.75 6.33 -17.46
CA ASP A 226 -20.93 6.44 -18.35
C ASP A 226 -21.27 7.90 -18.62
N PHE A 227 -21.30 8.73 -17.57
CA PHE A 227 -21.58 10.17 -17.70
C PHE A 227 -20.53 10.86 -18.59
N VAL A 228 -19.24 10.59 -18.39
CA VAL A 228 -18.17 11.18 -19.20
C VAL A 228 -18.26 10.70 -20.66
N ALA A 229 -18.57 9.43 -20.89
CA ALA A 229 -18.75 8.91 -22.25
C ALA A 229 -19.91 9.60 -22.99
N GLU A 230 -21.03 9.85 -22.31
CA GLU A 230 -22.17 10.60 -22.90
C GLU A 230 -21.79 12.08 -23.14
N PHE A 231 -21.09 12.73 -22.22
CA PHE A 231 -20.58 14.08 -22.44
C PHE A 231 -19.68 14.15 -23.68
N LEU A 232 -18.71 13.25 -23.81
CA LEU A 232 -17.81 13.21 -24.98
C LEU A 232 -18.58 13.02 -26.30
N LYS A 233 -19.64 12.20 -26.32
CA LYS A 233 -20.51 12.06 -27.50
C LYS A 233 -21.23 13.36 -27.85
N GLN A 234 -21.70 14.11 -26.86
CA GLN A 234 -22.34 15.41 -27.06
C GLN A 234 -21.33 16.43 -27.63
N GLU A 235 -20.06 16.32 -27.23
CA GLU A 235 -18.94 17.10 -27.78
C GLU A 235 -18.39 16.51 -29.11
N LYS A 236 -19.16 15.67 -29.80
CA LYS A 236 -18.86 15.06 -31.10
C LYS A 236 -17.67 14.11 -31.10
N HIS A 237 -17.38 13.47 -29.99
CA HIS A 237 -16.41 12.40 -29.94
C HIS A 237 -17.06 11.05 -30.29
N ASP A 238 -16.44 10.29 -31.15
CA ASP A 238 -16.72 8.88 -31.37
C ASP A 238 -16.03 8.05 -30.29
N ILE A 239 -16.76 7.34 -29.44
CA ILE A 239 -16.18 6.47 -28.42
C ILE A 239 -15.71 5.18 -29.10
N LEU A 240 -14.40 4.95 -29.10
CA LEU A 240 -13.76 3.79 -29.75
C LEU A 240 -13.66 2.59 -28.81
N GLU A 241 -13.19 2.82 -27.57
CA GLU A 241 -12.98 1.79 -26.57
C GLU A 241 -13.31 2.33 -25.19
N ARG A 242 -13.79 1.45 -24.29
CA ARG A 242 -13.98 1.73 -22.88
C ARG A 242 -13.21 0.70 -22.06
N ASN A 243 -12.64 1.13 -20.92
CA ASN A 243 -11.83 0.28 -20.05
C ASN A 243 -10.74 -0.47 -20.84
N TRP A 244 -10.10 0.22 -21.78
CA TRP A 244 -9.07 -0.37 -22.63
C TRP A 244 -7.81 -0.70 -21.84
N ARG A 245 -7.45 -1.99 -21.84
CA ARG A 245 -6.37 -2.52 -20.99
C ARG A 245 -5.16 -2.96 -21.76
N THR A 246 -4.00 -2.59 -21.25
CA THR A 246 -2.71 -3.15 -21.62
C THR A 246 -2.11 -3.90 -20.42
N LYS A 247 -0.99 -4.58 -20.63
CA LYS A 247 -0.22 -5.18 -19.53
C LYS A 247 0.27 -4.14 -18.49
N PHE A 248 0.35 -2.86 -18.88
CA PHE A 248 1.02 -1.80 -18.11
C PHE A 248 0.08 -0.68 -17.67
N CYS A 249 -1.05 -0.51 -18.32
CA CYS A 249 -1.99 0.59 -18.06
C CYS A 249 -3.40 0.24 -18.49
N GLU A 250 -4.38 0.85 -17.82
CA GLU A 250 -5.78 0.90 -18.20
C GLU A 250 -6.15 2.35 -18.52
N ILE A 251 -6.90 2.57 -19.59
CA ILE A 251 -7.49 3.85 -20.01
C ILE A 251 -9.00 3.70 -19.94
N ASP A 252 -9.67 4.59 -19.23
CA ASP A 252 -11.09 4.49 -18.97
C ASP A 252 -11.91 4.71 -20.26
N ILE A 253 -11.55 5.72 -21.07
CA ILE A 253 -12.21 5.99 -22.35
C ILE A 253 -11.18 6.36 -23.42
N VAL A 254 -11.25 5.69 -24.57
CA VAL A 254 -10.55 6.07 -25.81
C VAL A 254 -11.59 6.59 -26.78
N SER A 255 -11.44 7.83 -27.26
CA SER A 255 -12.35 8.45 -28.18
C SER A 255 -11.64 9.16 -29.34
N LYS A 256 -12.38 9.46 -30.40
CA LYS A 256 -11.89 10.21 -31.55
C LYS A 256 -12.81 11.41 -31.79
N CYS A 257 -12.21 12.58 -31.95
CA CYS A 257 -12.91 13.78 -32.40
C CYS A 257 -12.09 14.39 -33.56
N ASP A 258 -12.73 14.58 -34.71
CA ASP A 258 -12.08 14.94 -35.97
C ASP A 258 -10.89 14.01 -36.30
N GLU A 259 -9.68 14.55 -36.40
CA GLU A 259 -8.48 13.79 -36.70
C GLU A 259 -7.68 13.37 -35.46
N ASN A 260 -8.12 13.76 -34.23
CA ASN A 260 -7.41 13.56 -32.99
C ASN A 260 -7.98 12.37 -32.18
N TYR A 261 -7.10 11.66 -31.48
CA TYR A 261 -7.45 10.57 -30.57
C TYR A 261 -7.23 11.01 -29.14
N TYR A 262 -8.25 10.81 -28.30
CA TYR A 262 -8.26 11.23 -26.90
C TYR A 262 -8.22 10.01 -25.99
N PHE A 263 -7.34 10.05 -24.99
CA PHE A 263 -7.17 9.04 -23.97
C PHE A 263 -7.56 9.67 -22.63
N THR A 264 -8.77 9.38 -22.19
CA THR A 264 -9.38 10.04 -21.03
C THR A 264 -9.31 9.14 -19.81
N GLU A 265 -8.78 9.67 -18.72
CA GLU A 265 -8.85 9.09 -17.38
C GLU A 265 -10.01 9.73 -16.62
N VAL A 266 -10.89 8.93 -16.01
CA VAL A 266 -12.03 9.41 -15.25
C VAL A 266 -11.74 9.34 -13.76
N LYS A 267 -11.95 10.45 -13.04
CA LYS A 267 -11.77 10.54 -11.59
C LYS A 267 -13.08 10.92 -10.91
N PHE A 268 -13.71 9.95 -10.29
CA PHE A 268 -14.85 10.22 -9.43
C PHE A 268 -14.42 10.63 -8.02
N ARG A 269 -15.00 11.71 -7.49
CA ARG A 269 -14.78 12.23 -6.12
C ARG A 269 -16.11 12.41 -5.40
N LYS A 270 -16.22 11.82 -4.22
CA LYS A 270 -17.45 11.92 -3.43
C LYS A 270 -17.61 13.27 -2.75
N ASN A 271 -16.52 13.92 -2.30
CA ASN A 271 -16.48 15.18 -1.55
C ASN A 271 -15.38 16.13 -2.04
N ASN A 272 -15.58 17.44 -1.82
CA ASN A 272 -14.80 18.59 -2.29
C ASN A 272 -13.45 18.85 -1.56
N ASP A 273 -12.90 17.95 -0.75
CA ASP A 273 -11.92 18.32 0.29
C ASP A 273 -10.46 18.47 -0.14
N PHE A 274 -10.09 18.40 -1.43
CA PHE A 274 -8.68 18.66 -1.83
C PHE A 274 -8.53 19.26 -3.23
N GLY A 275 -8.12 20.54 -3.29
CA GLY A 275 -7.30 21.25 -4.30
C GLY A 275 -7.62 21.01 -5.78
N GLY A 276 -7.56 22.08 -6.57
CA GLY A 276 -7.93 22.20 -8.00
C GLY A 276 -7.43 21.11 -8.95
N GLY A 277 -7.95 21.12 -10.17
CA GLY A 277 -7.84 20.10 -11.23
C GLY A 277 -6.44 19.54 -11.54
N GLU A 278 -5.37 20.32 -11.41
CA GLU A 278 -3.99 19.89 -11.71
C GLU A 278 -3.42 18.85 -10.73
N ALA A 279 -3.91 18.79 -9.50
CA ALA A 279 -3.49 17.77 -8.51
C ALA A 279 -4.14 16.38 -8.69
N ALA A 280 -5.00 16.21 -9.70
CA ALA A 280 -5.83 15.04 -9.87
C ALA A 280 -5.08 13.80 -10.40
N ILE A 281 -3.96 13.98 -11.09
CA ILE A 281 -3.19 12.88 -11.72
C ILE A 281 -1.70 12.95 -11.36
N SER A 282 -1.14 11.81 -10.99
CA SER A 282 0.29 11.70 -10.73
C SER A 282 1.10 11.65 -12.04
N LYS A 283 2.33 12.18 -12.01
CA LYS A 283 3.28 12.08 -13.14
C LYS A 283 3.45 10.64 -13.64
N ASN A 284 3.43 9.67 -12.73
CA ASN A 284 3.53 8.25 -13.11
C ASN A 284 2.31 7.78 -13.93
N LYS A 285 1.09 8.22 -13.59
CA LYS A 285 -0.12 7.85 -14.35
C LYS A 285 -0.10 8.53 -15.72
N ILE A 286 0.33 9.79 -15.83
CA ILE A 286 0.50 10.48 -17.12
C ILE A 286 1.46 9.72 -18.03
N ASN A 287 2.62 9.30 -17.51
CA ASN A 287 3.57 8.48 -18.28
C ASN A 287 2.99 7.14 -18.72
N GLN A 288 2.18 6.49 -17.89
CA GLN A 288 1.48 5.25 -18.25
C GLN A 288 0.45 5.50 -19.34
N MET A 289 -0.30 6.61 -19.28
CA MET A 289 -1.27 6.99 -20.31
C MET A 289 -0.58 7.31 -21.65
N ARG A 290 0.56 8.01 -21.63
CA ARG A 290 1.37 8.24 -22.86
C ARG A 290 1.78 6.93 -23.52
N PHE A 291 2.35 6.04 -22.74
CA PHE A 291 2.73 4.71 -23.25
C PHE A 291 1.53 3.95 -23.82
N ALA A 292 0.38 4.01 -23.14
CA ALA A 292 -0.84 3.36 -23.61
C ALA A 292 -1.34 3.98 -24.91
N ALA A 293 -1.30 5.31 -25.06
CA ALA A 293 -1.68 6.01 -26.28
C ALA A 293 -0.76 5.63 -27.47
N GLU A 294 0.55 5.61 -27.26
CA GLU A 294 1.52 5.17 -28.27
C GLU A 294 1.30 3.70 -28.68
N PHE A 295 1.03 2.84 -27.69
CA PHE A 295 0.75 1.43 -27.95
C PHE A 295 -0.57 1.23 -28.71
N PHE A 296 -1.61 2.02 -28.40
CA PHE A 296 -2.87 2.03 -29.11
C PHE A 296 -2.66 2.45 -30.59
N ALA A 297 -1.89 3.52 -30.81
CA ALA A 297 -1.56 3.99 -32.16
C ALA A 297 -0.80 2.95 -32.96
N TYR A 298 0.18 2.29 -32.35
CA TYR A 298 0.93 1.20 -32.98
C TYR A 298 0.03 0.02 -33.37
N LYS A 299 -0.79 -0.46 -32.43
CA LYS A 299 -1.69 -1.61 -32.63
C LYS A 299 -2.72 -1.35 -33.74
N ASN A 300 -3.24 -0.12 -33.82
CA ASN A 300 -4.26 0.28 -34.78
C ASN A 300 -3.69 0.88 -36.07
N LYS A 301 -2.36 0.85 -36.23
CA LYS A 301 -1.64 1.35 -37.43
C LYS A 301 -1.96 2.82 -37.75
N LEU A 302 -2.16 3.64 -36.72
CA LEU A 302 -2.47 5.06 -36.87
C LEU A 302 -1.17 5.82 -37.19
N LYS A 303 -1.08 6.39 -38.40
CA LYS A 303 0.06 7.19 -38.84
C LYS A 303 -0.33 8.67 -38.85
N ASN A 304 0.56 9.52 -38.39
CA ASN A 304 0.41 10.99 -38.41
C ASN A 304 -0.90 11.48 -37.78
N ARG A 305 -1.32 10.86 -36.66
CA ARG A 305 -2.47 11.29 -35.87
C ARG A 305 -2.01 11.84 -34.52
N GLU A 306 -2.70 12.86 -34.04
CA GLU A 306 -2.42 13.44 -32.74
C GLU A 306 -3.06 12.60 -31.63
N MET A 307 -2.27 12.26 -30.62
CA MET A 307 -2.70 11.52 -29.43
C MET A 307 -2.75 12.46 -28.25
N ARG A 308 -3.95 12.76 -27.77
CA ARG A 308 -4.19 13.72 -26.69
C ARG A 308 -4.57 12.99 -25.41
N LEU A 309 -3.92 13.35 -24.31
CA LEU A 309 -4.28 12.84 -22.99
C LEU A 309 -5.26 13.81 -22.35
N SER A 310 -6.28 13.29 -21.71
CA SER A 310 -7.26 14.11 -21.03
C SER A 310 -7.71 13.51 -19.71
N VAL A 311 -8.27 14.34 -18.85
CA VAL A 311 -8.80 13.99 -17.54
C VAL A 311 -10.21 14.49 -17.43
N ALA A 312 -11.08 13.63 -16.90
CA ALA A 312 -12.43 13.99 -16.51
C ALA A 312 -12.56 13.86 -14.99
N ILE A 313 -12.93 14.92 -14.31
CA ILE A 313 -13.20 14.94 -12.88
C ILE A 313 -14.70 15.07 -12.68
N VAL A 314 -15.29 14.09 -11.98
CA VAL A 314 -16.72 14.06 -11.67
C VAL A 314 -16.87 14.10 -10.16
N GLU A 315 -17.60 15.08 -9.63
CA GLU A 315 -17.77 15.27 -8.18
C GLU A 315 -19.21 15.15 -7.72
N GLY A 316 -19.37 14.48 -6.56
CA GLY A 316 -20.65 14.30 -5.89
C GLY A 316 -21.51 13.16 -6.45
N GLU A 317 -22.39 12.62 -5.63
CA GLU A 317 -23.24 11.45 -5.98
C GLU A 317 -24.22 11.72 -7.14
N ASN A 318 -24.50 13.00 -7.43
CA ASN A 318 -25.37 13.41 -8.54
C ASN A 318 -24.60 14.08 -9.67
N PHE A 319 -23.28 13.94 -9.74
CA PHE A 319 -22.40 14.49 -10.79
C PHE A 319 -22.57 16.00 -11.01
N LYS A 320 -22.79 16.76 -9.91
CA LYS A 320 -23.11 18.19 -9.94
C LYS A 320 -21.96 19.08 -10.37
N LYS A 321 -20.73 18.59 -10.25
CA LYS A 321 -19.55 19.27 -10.74
C LYS A 321 -18.79 18.33 -11.67
N PHE A 322 -18.43 18.86 -12.80
CA PHE A 322 -17.75 18.14 -13.85
C PHE A 322 -16.75 19.07 -14.53
N ASP A 323 -15.51 18.61 -14.63
CA ASP A 323 -14.44 19.26 -15.38
C ASP A 323 -13.80 18.23 -16.31
N TRP A 324 -13.62 18.60 -17.58
CA TRP A 324 -12.87 17.83 -18.54
C TRP A 324 -11.81 18.74 -19.18
N PHE A 325 -10.57 18.31 -19.20
CA PHE A 325 -9.46 19.10 -19.76
C PHE A 325 -8.37 18.20 -20.35
N GLU A 326 -7.67 18.74 -21.34
CA GLU A 326 -6.50 18.11 -21.92
C GLU A 326 -5.27 18.33 -21.03
N ILE A 327 -4.40 17.32 -20.97
CA ILE A 327 -3.09 17.41 -20.31
C ILE A 327 -2.13 18.03 -21.32
N THR A 328 -1.75 19.27 -21.12
CA THR A 328 -0.68 19.93 -21.85
C THR A 328 0.66 19.71 -21.13
N ASP A 329 1.75 19.56 -21.92
CA ASP A 329 3.11 19.37 -21.39
C ASP A 329 3.63 20.58 -20.63
#